data_168cad5964bb2cad34b1ad85e5facf61
#
_entry.id   168cad5964bb2cad34b1ad85e5facf61
#
_cell.length_a   1.000
_cell.length_b   1.000
_cell.length_c   1.000
_cell.angle_alpha   90.00
_cell.angle_beta   90.00
_cell.angle_gamma   90.00
#
_symmetry.space_group_name_H-M   'P 1'
#
loop_
_entity.id
_entity.type
_entity.pdbx_description
1 polymer ?
#
loop_
_entity_poly.entity_id
_entity_poly.type
_entity_poly.pdbx_seq_one_letter_code
_entity_poly.pdbx_strand_id
1 'polypeptide(L)'
;EVVTSLEGNMLVVYVDRFASNEPVAQAKVEIEGSGLKGVASETSPGTYVLDVATPLPRAKHPLTISVEAGDSIDLLTATLDTSASVIAEAHTHDWSEWLVWALSGALLLVTGILFAVRRSKCAKKGI
;
A
#
# COMPACT_ATOMS: atom_id res chain seq x y z
N GLU A 1 13.66 13.15 3.36
CA GLU A 1 13.08 12.42 2.20
C GLU A 1 11.62 12.81 2.02
N VAL A 2 11.17 12.84 0.75
CA VAL A 2 9.78 13.19 0.42
C VAL A 2 9.25 12.19 -0.60
N VAL A 3 8.05 11.67 -0.35
CA VAL A 3 7.28 10.83 -1.27
C VAL A 3 5.93 11.48 -1.53
N THR A 4 5.48 11.48 -2.79
CA THR A 4 4.19 12.07 -3.19
C THR A 4 3.28 11.02 -3.81
N SER A 5 2.00 11.05 -3.45
CA SER A 5 0.93 10.21 -4.01
C SER A 5 -0.31 11.03 -4.28
N LEU A 6 -1.05 10.69 -5.34
CA LEU A 6 -2.35 11.31 -5.64
C LEU A 6 -3.47 10.33 -5.31
N GLU A 7 -4.31 10.68 -4.35
CA GLU A 7 -5.46 9.90 -3.91
C GLU A 7 -6.75 10.66 -4.23
N GLY A 8 -7.38 10.29 -5.35
CA GLY A 8 -8.52 11.02 -5.86
C GLY A 8 -8.13 12.44 -6.28
N ASN A 9 -8.57 13.44 -5.53
CA ASN A 9 -8.24 14.85 -5.71
C ASN A 9 -7.36 15.40 -4.58
N MET A 10 -6.73 14.53 -3.80
CA MET A 10 -5.82 14.92 -2.72
C MET A 10 -4.39 14.52 -3.07
N LEU A 11 -3.47 15.48 -3.04
CA LEU A 11 -2.05 15.22 -3.11
C LEU A 11 -1.54 14.95 -1.70
N VAL A 12 -1.12 13.72 -1.45
CA VAL A 12 -0.54 13.28 -0.18
C VAL A 12 0.97 13.37 -0.27
N VAL A 13 1.59 13.99 0.71
CA VAL A 13 3.04 14.16 0.81
C VAL A 13 3.51 13.56 2.13
N TYR A 14 4.39 12.56 2.04
CA TYR A 14 5.06 11.96 3.18
C TYR A 14 6.43 12.59 3.34
N VAL A 15 6.75 13.04 4.54
CA VAL A 15 8.01 13.71 4.86
C VAL A 15 8.68 13.01 6.02
N ASP A 16 9.82 12.37 5.75
CA ASP A 16 10.60 11.63 6.74
C ASP A 16 12.05 12.13 6.77
N ARG A 17 12.72 11.93 7.91
CA ARG A 17 14.15 12.17 8.06
C ARG A 17 14.91 11.06 7.33
N PHE A 18 15.77 11.43 6.40
CA PHE A 18 16.54 10.46 5.61
C PHE A 18 17.38 9.49 6.47
N ALA A 19 17.95 9.98 7.58
CA ALA A 19 18.87 9.17 8.40
C ALA A 19 18.17 8.19 9.34
N SER A 20 16.91 8.47 9.75
CA SER A 20 16.21 7.69 10.78
C SER A 20 14.85 7.16 10.35
N ASN A 21 14.34 7.59 9.19
CA ASN A 21 12.97 7.36 8.72
C ASN A 21 11.90 7.84 9.73
N GLU A 22 12.28 8.75 10.63
CA GLU A 22 11.31 9.36 11.54
C GLU A 22 10.47 10.39 10.80
N PRO A 23 9.14 10.41 11.02
CA PRO A 23 8.26 11.39 10.40
C PRO A 23 8.60 12.81 10.86
N VAL A 24 8.62 13.73 9.92
CA VAL A 24 8.81 15.15 10.20
C VAL A 24 7.44 15.77 10.45
N ALA A 25 7.07 15.88 11.74
CA ALA A 25 5.83 16.48 12.17
C ALA A 25 5.94 17.99 12.33
N GLN A 26 4.79 18.68 12.28
CA GLN A 26 4.66 20.12 12.52
C GLN A 26 5.53 20.97 11.58
N ALA A 27 5.77 20.51 10.37
CA ALA A 27 6.44 21.28 9.34
C ALA A 27 5.42 22.09 8.52
N LYS A 28 5.87 23.20 7.97
CA LYS A 28 5.17 23.88 6.89
C LYS A 28 5.63 23.27 5.58
N VAL A 29 4.71 22.63 4.87
CA VAL A 29 5.00 21.97 3.58
C VAL A 29 4.33 22.76 2.48
N GLU A 30 5.11 23.44 1.66
CA GLU A 30 4.65 24.24 0.52
C GLU A 30 4.97 23.50 -0.78
N ILE A 31 3.98 23.39 -1.66
CA ILE A 31 4.08 22.61 -2.90
C ILE A 31 3.85 23.56 -4.07
N GLU A 32 4.74 23.50 -5.06
CA GLU A 32 4.63 24.28 -6.29
C GLU A 32 5.06 23.45 -7.51
N GLY A 33 4.32 23.56 -8.59
CA GLY A 33 4.66 22.92 -9.87
C GLY A 33 3.45 22.33 -10.57
N SER A 34 3.56 22.17 -11.88
CA SER A 34 2.52 21.56 -12.74
C SER A 34 1.11 22.15 -12.57
N GLY A 35 1.02 23.44 -12.29
CA GLY A 35 -0.25 24.13 -12.04
C GLY A 35 -0.78 24.00 -10.61
N LEU A 36 -0.06 23.30 -9.75
CA LEU A 36 -0.35 23.24 -8.31
C LEU A 36 0.45 24.32 -7.59
N LYS A 37 -0.17 24.95 -6.62
CA LYS A 37 0.48 25.85 -5.65
C LYS A 37 -0.34 25.89 -4.37
N GLY A 38 0.27 25.55 -3.25
CA GLY A 38 -0.39 25.64 -1.97
C GLY A 38 0.45 25.13 -0.80
N VAL A 39 -0.08 25.34 0.39
CA VAL A 39 0.47 24.81 1.64
C VAL A 39 -0.35 23.58 2.02
N ALA A 40 0.30 22.45 2.18
CA ALA A 40 -0.36 21.22 2.60
C ALA A 40 -0.64 21.24 4.11
N SER A 41 -1.78 20.67 4.49
CA SER A 41 -2.18 20.52 5.90
C SER A 41 -1.70 19.20 6.46
N GLU A 42 -1.13 19.22 7.66
CA GLU A 42 -0.75 17.98 8.34
C GLU A 42 -1.99 17.24 8.82
N THR A 43 -2.11 15.96 8.46
CA THR A 43 -3.21 15.06 8.85
C THR A 43 -2.77 14.03 9.89
N SER A 44 -1.49 13.65 9.86
CA SER A 44 -0.83 12.83 10.86
C SER A 44 0.67 13.15 10.85
N PRO A 45 1.45 12.77 11.87
CA PRO A 45 2.88 13.07 11.91
C PRO A 45 3.59 12.66 10.61
N GLY A 46 4.22 13.62 9.93
CA GLY A 46 4.91 13.41 8.67
C GLY A 46 4.02 13.24 7.43
N THR A 47 2.70 13.31 7.56
CA THR A 47 1.76 13.19 6.45
C THR A 47 1.03 14.49 6.21
N TYR A 48 1.19 15.04 5.02
CA TYR A 48 0.64 16.33 4.62
C TYR A 48 -0.27 16.17 3.40
N VAL A 49 -1.38 16.89 3.36
CA VAL A 49 -2.39 16.79 2.28
C VAL A 49 -2.67 18.16 1.69
N LEU A 50 -2.66 18.23 0.38
CA LEU A 50 -3.08 19.40 -0.40
C LEU A 50 -4.25 19.02 -1.31
N ASP A 51 -5.35 19.75 -1.22
CA ASP A 51 -6.48 19.59 -2.13
C ASP A 51 -6.13 20.09 -3.54
N VAL A 52 -6.36 19.24 -4.53
CA VAL A 52 -6.14 19.52 -5.95
C VAL A 52 -7.48 19.93 -6.56
N ALA A 53 -7.68 21.24 -6.70
CA ALA A 53 -8.95 21.79 -7.17
C ALA A 53 -9.31 21.37 -8.61
N THR A 54 -8.31 21.11 -9.45
CA THR A 54 -8.50 20.70 -10.84
C THR A 54 -7.79 19.38 -11.08
N PRO A 55 -8.48 18.36 -11.65
CA PRO A 55 -7.85 17.09 -11.96
C PRO A 55 -6.60 17.26 -12.81
N LEU A 56 -5.51 16.62 -12.40
CA LEU A 56 -4.27 16.62 -13.17
C LEU A 56 -4.40 15.72 -14.40
N PRO A 57 -3.90 16.16 -15.57
CA PRO A 57 -3.86 15.31 -16.74
C PRO A 57 -2.95 14.09 -16.50
N ARG A 58 -3.14 13.02 -17.26
CA ARG A 58 -2.29 11.84 -17.19
C ARG A 58 -0.91 12.15 -17.76
N ALA A 59 0.03 12.44 -16.88
CA ALA A 59 1.40 12.81 -17.22
C ALA A 59 2.33 12.69 -16.00
N LYS A 60 3.60 12.97 -16.21
CA LYS A 60 4.58 13.19 -15.14
C LYS A 60 4.56 14.66 -14.75
N HIS A 61 4.34 14.93 -13.48
CA HIS A 61 4.23 16.28 -12.93
C HIS A 61 5.43 16.55 -12.03
N PRO A 62 6.42 17.35 -12.49
CA PRO A 62 7.50 17.80 -11.62
C PRO A 62 6.94 18.78 -10.58
N LEU A 63 7.27 18.52 -9.32
CA LEU A 63 6.87 19.31 -8.16
C LEU A 63 8.11 19.77 -7.40
N THR A 64 8.07 20.99 -6.90
CA THR A 64 9.02 21.52 -5.92
C THR A 64 8.31 21.56 -4.58
N ILE A 65 8.92 21.00 -3.56
CA ILE A 65 8.36 20.91 -2.22
C ILE A 65 9.32 21.57 -1.25
N SER A 66 8.86 22.64 -0.62
CA SER A 66 9.60 23.31 0.45
C SER A 66 9.10 22.80 1.79
N VAL A 67 10.00 22.27 2.60
CA VAL A 67 9.70 21.78 3.96
C VAL A 67 10.40 22.66 4.96
N GLU A 68 9.65 23.40 5.75
CA GLU A 68 10.13 24.24 6.84
C GLU A 68 9.80 23.56 8.18
N ALA A 69 10.83 23.08 8.88
CA ALA A 69 10.70 22.39 10.15
C ALA A 69 11.64 23.00 11.19
N GLY A 70 11.08 23.77 12.13
CA GLY A 70 11.86 24.58 13.08
C GLY A 70 12.71 25.62 12.35
N ASP A 71 14.01 25.59 12.58
CA ASP A 71 14.97 26.51 11.96
C ASP A 71 15.56 26.00 10.64
N SER A 72 15.09 24.86 10.15
CA SER A 72 15.58 24.23 8.91
C SER A 72 14.57 24.39 7.78
N ILE A 73 15.06 24.77 6.61
CA ILE A 73 14.28 24.85 5.37
C ILE A 73 14.98 23.99 4.32
N ASP A 74 14.27 22.97 3.86
CA ASP A 74 14.74 22.09 2.79
C ASP A 74 13.88 22.27 1.54
N LEU A 75 14.55 22.36 0.39
CA LEU A 75 13.90 22.44 -0.92
C LEU A 75 14.13 21.12 -1.66
N LEU A 76 13.06 20.41 -1.91
CA LEU A 76 13.06 19.07 -2.48
C LEU A 76 12.32 19.05 -3.83
N THR A 77 12.71 18.16 -4.71
CA THR A 77 11.98 17.92 -5.97
C THR A 77 11.40 16.52 -5.97
N ALA A 78 10.15 16.40 -6.40
CA ALA A 78 9.47 15.14 -6.60
C ALA A 78 8.83 15.08 -7.98
N THR A 79 8.56 13.90 -8.48
CA THR A 79 7.80 13.71 -9.71
C THR A 79 6.56 12.88 -9.40
N LEU A 80 5.40 13.50 -9.48
CA LEU A 80 4.13 12.81 -9.38
C LEU A 80 3.77 12.21 -10.75
N ASP A 81 3.65 10.90 -10.83
CA ASP A 81 3.27 10.20 -12.06
C ASP A 81 1.79 9.80 -12.01
N THR A 82 0.96 10.51 -12.79
CA THR A 82 -0.47 10.22 -12.95
C THR A 82 -0.77 9.46 -14.25
N SER A 83 0.25 9.05 -15.01
CA SER A 83 0.08 8.32 -16.27
C SER A 83 -0.34 6.87 -16.07
N ALA A 84 0.14 6.24 -15.00
CA ALA A 84 -0.31 4.92 -14.60
C ALA A 84 -1.66 5.03 -13.89
N SER A 85 -2.69 4.35 -14.38
CA SER A 85 -3.82 4.03 -13.52
C SER A 85 -3.25 3.19 -12.39
N VAL A 86 -3.33 3.66 -11.15
CA VAL A 86 -3.20 2.78 -9.99
C VAL A 86 -4.39 1.84 -10.10
N ILE A 87 -4.20 0.72 -10.79
CA ILE A 87 -5.03 -0.44 -10.55
C ILE A 87 -4.66 -0.77 -9.11
N ALA A 88 -5.48 -0.33 -8.16
CA ALA A 88 -5.47 -0.93 -6.85
C ALA A 88 -5.58 -2.43 -7.14
N GLU A 89 -4.49 -3.17 -6.99
CA GLU A 89 -4.56 -4.61 -6.90
C GLU A 89 -5.45 -4.86 -5.68
N ALA A 90 -6.76 -4.93 -5.95
CA ALA A 90 -7.64 -5.58 -5.03
C ALA A 90 -7.03 -6.97 -4.89
N HIS A 91 -6.40 -7.23 -3.75
CA HIS A 91 -6.10 -8.58 -3.32
C HIS A 91 -7.46 -9.29 -3.23
N THR A 92 -7.96 -9.71 -4.39
CA THR A 92 -9.02 -10.68 -4.45
C THR A 92 -8.36 -11.94 -3.87
N HIS A 93 -8.68 -12.23 -2.61
CA HIS A 93 -8.49 -13.55 -2.08
C HIS A 93 -9.17 -14.48 -3.08
N ASP A 94 -8.35 -15.11 -3.91
CA ASP A 94 -8.84 -15.98 -4.96
C ASP A 94 -9.51 -17.16 -4.24
N TRP A 95 -10.82 -17.28 -4.42
CA TRP A 95 -11.60 -18.40 -3.88
C TRP A 95 -11.02 -19.75 -4.30
N SER A 96 -10.20 -19.76 -5.34
CA SER A 96 -9.48 -20.93 -5.82
C SER A 96 -8.49 -21.48 -4.79
N GLU A 97 -7.83 -20.63 -3.98
CA GLU A 97 -6.93 -21.08 -2.92
C GLU A 97 -7.70 -21.87 -1.84
N TRP A 98 -8.88 -21.40 -1.45
CA TRP A 98 -9.73 -22.11 -0.50
C TRP A 98 -10.19 -23.46 -1.01
N LEU A 99 -10.51 -23.58 -2.30
CA LEU A 99 -10.88 -24.83 -2.95
C LEU A 99 -9.74 -25.83 -2.98
N VAL A 100 -8.50 -25.37 -3.24
CA VAL A 100 -7.30 -26.25 -3.22
C VAL A 100 -7.07 -26.82 -1.82
N TRP A 101 -7.17 -26.00 -0.79
CA TRP A 101 -7.00 -26.46 0.60
C TRP A 101 -8.13 -27.38 1.05
N ALA A 102 -9.37 -27.10 0.66
CA ALA A 102 -10.53 -27.95 0.97
C ALA A 102 -10.43 -29.31 0.29
N LEU A 103 -10.04 -29.37 -0.98
CA LEU A 103 -9.84 -30.61 -1.72
C LEU A 103 -8.69 -31.46 -1.16
N SER A 104 -7.58 -30.80 -0.80
CA SER A 104 -6.42 -31.48 -0.18
C SER A 104 -6.80 -32.10 1.17
N GLY A 105 -7.54 -31.38 2.00
CA GLY A 105 -8.03 -31.89 3.29
C GLY A 105 -8.99 -33.06 3.13
N ALA A 106 -9.92 -32.99 2.18
CA ALA A 106 -10.86 -34.06 1.89
C ALA A 106 -10.14 -35.35 1.40
N LEU A 107 -9.14 -35.21 0.55
CA LEU A 107 -8.35 -36.35 0.04
C LEU A 107 -7.59 -37.05 1.17
N LEU A 108 -6.99 -36.31 2.10
CA LEU A 108 -6.30 -36.88 3.26
C LEU A 108 -7.26 -37.62 4.21
N LEU A 109 -8.48 -37.11 4.42
CA LEU A 109 -9.49 -37.77 5.23
C LEU A 109 -9.95 -39.10 4.59
N VAL A 110 -10.23 -39.10 3.29
CA VAL A 110 -10.65 -40.32 2.57
C VAL A 110 -9.55 -41.39 2.61
N THR A 111 -8.31 -41.00 2.36
CA THR A 111 -7.18 -41.95 2.43
C THR A 111 -6.97 -42.50 3.83
N GLY A 112 -7.11 -41.66 4.86
CA GLY A 112 -7.03 -42.09 6.26
C GLY A 112 -8.13 -43.07 6.65
N ILE A 113 -9.38 -42.84 6.24
CA ILE A 113 -10.51 -43.73 6.48
C ILE A 113 -10.31 -45.08 5.75
N LEU A 114 -9.89 -45.04 4.48
CA LEU A 114 -9.64 -46.25 3.72
C LEU A 114 -8.54 -47.11 4.35
N PHE A 115 -7.48 -46.47 4.85
CA PHE A 115 -6.39 -47.15 5.55
C PHE A 115 -6.86 -47.77 6.86
N ALA A 116 -7.66 -47.04 7.67
CA ALA A 116 -8.23 -47.54 8.91
C ALA A 116 -9.16 -48.76 8.70
N VAL A 117 -10.04 -48.67 7.68
CA VAL A 117 -10.96 -49.77 7.33
C VAL A 117 -10.21 -51.02 6.85
N ARG A 118 -9.15 -50.83 6.04
CA ARG A 118 -8.30 -51.97 5.62
C ARG A 118 -7.61 -52.61 6.81
N ARG A 119 -7.07 -51.83 7.73
CA ARG A 119 -6.38 -52.35 8.92
C ARG A 119 -7.33 -53.11 9.86
N SER A 120 -8.55 -52.62 10.03
CA SER A 120 -9.56 -53.28 10.85
C SER A 120 -10.06 -54.61 10.24
N LYS A 121 -10.12 -54.70 8.89
CA LYS A 121 -10.49 -55.97 8.20
C LYS A 121 -9.37 -57.02 8.27
N CYS A 122 -8.11 -56.62 8.25
CA CYS A 122 -7.00 -57.54 8.45
C CYS A 122 -6.90 -58.08 9.86
N ALA A 123 -7.23 -57.27 10.87
CA ALA A 123 -7.25 -57.67 12.29
C ALA A 123 -8.37 -58.69 12.62
N LYS A 124 -9.48 -58.69 11.87
CA LYS A 124 -10.60 -59.65 12.04
C LYS A 124 -10.42 -60.99 11.36
N LYS A 125 -9.43 -61.13 10.46
CA LYS A 125 -9.19 -62.36 9.68
C LYS A 125 -8.07 -63.23 10.27
N GLY A 126 -7.50 -62.85 11.39
CA GLY A 126 -6.39 -63.52 12.08
C GLY A 126 -6.79 -64.26 13.39
N ILE A 127 -8.08 -64.63 13.54
CA ILE A 127 -8.53 -65.53 14.63
C ILE A 127 -9.17 -66.76 14.02
#